data_e88a0bd33c85dbaae473d5726f806403
#
_entry.id   e88a0bd33c85dbaae473d5726f806403
#
_cell.length_a   1.000
_cell.length_b   1.000
_cell.length_c   1.000
_cell.angle_alpha   90.00
_cell.angle_beta   90.00
_cell.angle_gamma   90.00
#
_symmetry.space_group_name_H-M   'P 1'
#
loop_
_entity.id
_entity.type
_entity.pdbx_description
1 polymer ?
#
loop_
_entity_poly.entity_id
_entity_poly.type
_entity_poly.pdbx_seq_one_letter_code
_entity_poly.pdbx_strand_id
1 'polypeptide(L)'
;QYSGKWNLQTQGQAAGAFTWPGAIAPPALYSWGFNNNGQLGQGNTTNTSSPVQVGALADWETLAGGEYWQLAIKTDGTLWSWGRNSYGELGSGTTTRRSSPVQVGALTTWSKIAAGDGHSLAVKTDGTLWSWGQGSNGQLGLGSGTNYSSPVQVGSLTIWNEVSANFASSFAVKTDGTLWAWGKNLQAQLGDGTTTERNSPVQIGALTNWLKLSSGYDFTIAIKTDGTMWSWGTGDYGRLGDGTTVNKSSPVQIGALTTWATQIAGGGHALAIKTDGALWSWGQNNVGQAGTGSTTQTSSPVQVGALTTWANLSGLFHSTLAVKTDGTLWAWGGNTYGALGLGNTTSYSSPVQVGSETNWVRISPGCQNRSGVAIKRSV
;
A
#
# COMPACT_ATOMS: atom_id res chain seq x y z
N GLN A 1 -55.30 4.25 -6.91
CA GLN A 1 -55.05 2.83 -6.62
C GLN A 1 -54.56 2.15 -7.90
N TYR A 2 -53.24 1.93 -8.05
CA TYR A 2 -52.68 1.08 -9.11
C TYR A 2 -52.45 -0.30 -8.53
N SER A 3 -53.32 -1.28 -8.85
CA SER A 3 -53.14 -2.69 -8.59
C SER A 3 -52.58 -3.38 -9.84
N GLY A 4 -51.29 -3.29 -10.06
CA GLY A 4 -50.57 -4.07 -11.06
C GLY A 4 -49.96 -5.33 -10.45
N LYS A 5 -50.54 -6.49 -10.69
CA LYS A 5 -49.94 -7.79 -10.35
C LYS A 5 -48.81 -8.09 -11.31
N TRP A 6 -47.56 -8.08 -10.83
CA TRP A 6 -46.40 -8.56 -11.56
C TRP A 6 -46.31 -10.07 -11.43
N ASN A 7 -46.18 -10.78 -12.53
CA ASN A 7 -45.99 -12.23 -12.51
C ASN A 7 -44.48 -12.58 -12.71
N LEU A 8 -44.11 -13.77 -12.22
CA LEU A 8 -42.73 -14.27 -12.24
C LEU A 8 -42.12 -14.44 -13.68
N GLN A 9 -42.93 -14.44 -14.74
CA GLN A 9 -42.41 -14.54 -16.11
C GLN A 9 -41.84 -13.23 -16.65
N THR A 10 -42.28 -12.07 -16.13
CA THR A 10 -41.72 -10.75 -16.48
C THR A 10 -40.43 -10.44 -15.75
N GLN A 11 -40.08 -11.17 -14.66
CA GLN A 11 -38.82 -11.00 -13.97
C GLN A 11 -37.63 -11.66 -14.68
N GLY A 12 -37.85 -12.73 -15.45
CA GLY A 12 -36.79 -13.46 -16.18
C GLY A 12 -36.25 -12.74 -17.41
N GLN A 13 -36.98 -11.79 -18.01
CA GLN A 13 -36.52 -11.02 -19.16
C GLN A 13 -35.85 -9.68 -18.79
N ALA A 14 -35.99 -9.22 -17.56
CA ALA A 14 -35.36 -7.97 -17.08
C ALA A 14 -33.94 -8.16 -16.53
N ALA A 15 -33.42 -9.40 -16.45
CA ALA A 15 -32.08 -9.69 -15.93
C ALA A 15 -30.93 -9.30 -16.89
N GLY A 16 -31.22 -8.68 -18.00
CA GLY A 16 -30.25 -8.36 -19.06
C GLY A 16 -29.99 -6.88 -19.34
N ALA A 17 -30.35 -5.89 -18.52
CA ALA A 17 -29.91 -4.49 -18.69
C ALA A 17 -30.68 -3.42 -17.89
N PHE A 18 -31.23 -3.71 -16.73
CA PHE A 18 -31.75 -2.64 -15.86
C PHE A 18 -30.96 -2.53 -14.58
N THR A 19 -29.98 -1.60 -14.57
CA THR A 19 -29.54 -0.99 -13.31
C THR A 19 -30.71 -0.20 -12.76
N TRP A 20 -31.17 -0.50 -11.56
CA TRP A 20 -32.15 0.30 -10.84
C TRP A 20 -31.60 1.77 -10.74
N PRO A 21 -32.42 2.79 -10.98
CA PRO A 21 -32.01 4.17 -10.76
C PRO A 21 -31.60 4.31 -9.29
N GLY A 22 -30.30 4.51 -9.03
CA GLY A 22 -29.71 4.64 -7.70
C GLY A 22 -28.82 3.48 -7.23
N ALA A 23 -28.68 2.38 -7.97
CA ALA A 23 -27.63 1.39 -7.67
C ALA A 23 -26.26 2.02 -8.01
N ILE A 24 -25.47 2.39 -6.99
CA ILE A 24 -24.08 2.78 -7.16
C ILE A 24 -23.35 1.57 -7.75
N ALA A 25 -22.82 1.70 -8.97
CA ALA A 25 -22.06 0.59 -9.56
C ALA A 25 -20.83 0.27 -8.68
N PRO A 26 -20.49 -1.02 -8.54
CA PRO A 26 -19.44 -1.46 -7.63
C PRO A 26 -18.06 -0.89 -7.99
N PRO A 27 -17.16 -0.73 -7.00
CA PRO A 27 -15.84 -0.12 -7.22
C PRO A 27 -15.00 -0.92 -8.22
N ALA A 28 -14.49 -0.25 -9.25
CA ALA A 28 -13.63 -0.82 -10.28
C ALA A 28 -12.15 -0.52 -10.02
N LEU A 29 -11.27 -1.43 -10.45
CA LEU A 29 -9.83 -1.32 -10.33
C LEU A 29 -9.25 -0.70 -11.60
N TYR A 30 -8.31 0.22 -11.44
CA TYR A 30 -7.54 0.85 -12.50
C TYR A 30 -6.05 0.73 -12.23
N SER A 31 -5.24 0.59 -13.29
CA SER A 31 -3.79 0.48 -13.19
C SER A 31 -3.10 1.18 -14.35
N TRP A 32 -1.84 1.63 -14.13
CA TRP A 32 -1.00 2.29 -15.13
C TRP A 32 0.48 2.24 -14.71
N GLY A 33 1.40 2.58 -15.60
CA GLY A 33 2.84 2.58 -15.37
C GLY A 33 3.53 1.34 -15.95
N PHE A 34 4.55 0.86 -15.26
CA PHE A 34 5.40 -0.27 -15.64
C PHE A 34 4.66 -1.60 -15.58
N ASN A 35 4.84 -2.49 -16.60
CA ASN A 35 4.05 -3.73 -16.75
C ASN A 35 4.82 -4.96 -17.24
N ASN A 36 6.15 -4.96 -17.25
CA ASN A 36 6.92 -6.07 -17.83
C ASN A 36 6.67 -7.45 -17.17
N ASN A 37 6.09 -7.47 -15.96
CA ASN A 37 5.73 -8.69 -15.23
C ASN A 37 4.21 -8.95 -15.20
N GLY A 38 3.40 -8.14 -15.88
CA GLY A 38 1.94 -8.22 -15.83
C GLY A 38 1.32 -7.60 -14.58
N GLN A 39 2.08 -6.78 -13.83
CA GLN A 39 1.63 -6.16 -12.57
C GLN A 39 0.48 -5.17 -12.72
N LEU A 40 0.15 -4.73 -13.94
CA LEU A 40 -1.06 -3.94 -14.19
C LEU A 40 -2.33 -4.79 -14.23
N GLY A 41 -2.22 -6.12 -14.36
CA GLY A 41 -3.38 -7.02 -14.36
C GLY A 41 -4.27 -6.95 -15.60
N GLN A 42 -3.80 -6.34 -16.68
CA GLN A 42 -4.58 -6.03 -17.91
C GLN A 42 -4.55 -7.17 -18.95
N GLY A 43 -4.06 -8.37 -18.59
CA GLY A 43 -3.92 -9.52 -19.48
C GLY A 43 -2.72 -9.48 -20.41
N ASN A 44 -1.86 -8.47 -20.29
CA ASN A 44 -0.67 -8.24 -21.11
C ASN A 44 0.53 -7.78 -20.28
N THR A 45 1.65 -7.44 -20.94
CA THR A 45 2.86 -6.91 -20.31
C THR A 45 3.28 -5.56 -20.88
N THR A 46 2.34 -4.80 -21.48
CA THR A 46 2.59 -3.49 -22.07
C THR A 46 2.43 -2.40 -21.03
N ASN A 47 3.38 -1.46 -20.96
CA ASN A 47 3.28 -0.27 -20.12
C ASN A 47 2.16 0.65 -20.60
N THR A 48 1.47 1.31 -19.68
CA THR A 48 0.45 2.32 -20.00
C THR A 48 0.69 3.61 -19.21
N SER A 49 0.58 4.76 -19.85
CA SER A 49 0.82 6.07 -19.20
C SER A 49 -0.46 6.75 -18.70
N SER A 50 -1.62 6.12 -18.86
CA SER A 50 -2.92 6.59 -18.38
C SER A 50 -3.63 5.48 -17.62
N PRO A 51 -4.52 5.79 -16.66
CA PRO A 51 -5.32 4.78 -15.97
C PRO A 51 -6.17 3.95 -16.93
N VAL A 52 -6.02 2.62 -16.87
CA VAL A 52 -6.80 1.64 -17.63
C VAL A 52 -7.51 0.71 -16.65
N GLN A 53 -8.79 0.43 -16.88
CA GLN A 53 -9.55 -0.48 -16.04
C GLN A 53 -9.03 -1.92 -16.15
N VAL A 54 -8.91 -2.58 -15.01
CA VAL A 54 -8.41 -3.97 -14.90
C VAL A 54 -9.59 -4.93 -15.03
N GLY A 55 -9.78 -5.45 -16.24
CA GLY A 55 -10.86 -6.40 -16.53
C GLY A 55 -12.25 -5.87 -16.17
N ALA A 56 -13.21 -6.78 -16.03
CA ALA A 56 -14.60 -6.49 -15.65
C ALA A 56 -14.92 -6.79 -14.18
N LEU A 57 -13.94 -7.27 -13.41
CA LEU A 57 -14.14 -7.56 -11.98
C LEU A 57 -14.34 -6.26 -11.21
N ALA A 58 -15.26 -6.28 -10.26
CA ALA A 58 -15.62 -5.16 -9.41
C ALA A 58 -15.59 -5.58 -7.94
N ASP A 59 -16.09 -4.72 -7.05
CA ASP A 59 -16.15 -4.95 -5.61
C ASP A 59 -14.77 -4.98 -4.92
N TRP A 60 -13.80 -4.28 -5.49
CA TRP A 60 -12.49 -4.14 -4.91
C TRP A 60 -12.52 -3.21 -3.69
N GLU A 61 -11.92 -3.65 -2.58
CA GLU A 61 -11.95 -2.92 -1.32
C GLU A 61 -10.56 -2.48 -0.86
N THR A 62 -9.59 -3.38 -0.84
CA THR A 62 -8.25 -3.13 -0.30
C THR A 62 -7.19 -3.52 -1.32
N LEU A 63 -6.11 -2.72 -1.38
CA LEU A 63 -4.99 -2.91 -2.28
C LEU A 63 -3.68 -2.94 -1.50
N ALA A 64 -2.69 -3.70 -1.99
CA ALA A 64 -1.30 -3.60 -1.57
C ALA A 64 -0.39 -3.95 -2.74
N GLY A 65 0.64 -3.12 -2.99
CA GLY A 65 1.58 -3.28 -4.10
C GLY A 65 2.98 -3.64 -3.64
N GLY A 66 3.52 -4.75 -4.15
CA GLY A 66 4.95 -5.03 -4.13
C GLY A 66 5.67 -4.34 -5.29
N GLU A 67 6.94 -4.68 -5.54
CA GLU A 67 7.70 -3.99 -6.61
C GLU A 67 7.10 -4.26 -8.01
N TYR A 68 6.76 -5.51 -8.31
CA TYR A 68 6.29 -5.94 -9.64
C TYR A 68 5.05 -6.82 -9.56
N TRP A 69 4.26 -6.72 -8.51
CA TRP A 69 3.08 -7.54 -8.28
C TRP A 69 2.10 -6.84 -7.36
N GLN A 70 0.86 -7.33 -7.30
CA GLN A 70 -0.24 -6.71 -6.56
C GLN A 70 -1.01 -7.75 -5.76
N LEU A 71 -1.54 -7.32 -4.62
CA LEU A 71 -2.61 -7.98 -3.85
C LEU A 71 -3.84 -7.09 -3.81
N ALA A 72 -5.00 -7.71 -3.77
CA ALA A 72 -6.26 -7.03 -3.51
C ALA A 72 -7.23 -7.90 -2.73
N ILE A 73 -8.05 -7.29 -1.88
CA ILE A 73 -9.19 -7.94 -1.24
C ILE A 73 -10.46 -7.33 -1.83
N LYS A 74 -11.45 -8.16 -2.11
CA LYS A 74 -12.80 -7.75 -2.47
C LYS A 74 -13.70 -7.60 -1.23
N THR A 75 -14.83 -6.94 -1.38
CA THR A 75 -15.83 -6.75 -0.31
C THR A 75 -16.38 -8.04 0.26
N ASP A 76 -16.32 -9.14 -0.50
CA ASP A 76 -16.67 -10.50 -0.05
C ASP A 76 -15.57 -11.19 0.76
N GLY A 77 -14.45 -10.51 1.02
CA GLY A 77 -13.30 -11.03 1.77
C GLY A 77 -12.40 -11.99 0.99
N THR A 78 -12.60 -12.15 -0.33
CA THR A 78 -11.70 -12.95 -1.18
C THR A 78 -10.41 -12.21 -1.47
N LEU A 79 -9.27 -12.94 -1.49
CA LEU A 79 -7.95 -12.42 -1.80
C LEU A 79 -7.58 -12.72 -3.25
N TRP A 80 -7.01 -11.74 -3.94
CA TRP A 80 -6.59 -11.79 -5.33
C TRP A 80 -5.15 -11.29 -5.49
N SER A 81 -4.42 -11.84 -6.47
CA SER A 81 -3.04 -11.47 -6.75
C SER A 81 -2.71 -11.55 -8.23
N TRP A 82 -1.72 -10.76 -8.68
CA TRP A 82 -1.21 -10.78 -10.05
C TRP A 82 0.16 -10.07 -10.14
N GLY A 83 0.87 -10.29 -11.25
CA GLY A 83 2.21 -9.78 -11.50
C GLY A 83 3.29 -10.84 -11.40
N ARG A 84 4.49 -10.44 -10.97
CA ARG A 84 5.64 -11.31 -10.71
C ARG A 84 5.29 -12.38 -9.68
N ASN A 85 5.91 -13.56 -9.82
CA ASN A 85 5.71 -14.70 -8.90
C ASN A 85 6.96 -15.59 -8.74
N SER A 86 8.15 -15.01 -8.81
CA SER A 86 9.40 -15.77 -8.83
C SER A 86 9.67 -16.52 -7.51
N TYR A 87 9.12 -16.03 -6.41
CA TYR A 87 9.27 -16.62 -5.07
C TYR A 87 7.96 -17.24 -4.53
N GLY A 88 6.89 -17.24 -5.33
CA GLY A 88 5.55 -17.64 -4.87
C GLY A 88 4.78 -16.52 -4.18
N GLU A 89 5.19 -15.26 -4.38
CA GLU A 89 4.60 -14.07 -3.75
C GLU A 89 3.10 -13.87 -4.04
N LEU A 90 2.58 -14.49 -5.11
CA LEU A 90 1.15 -14.47 -5.42
C LEU A 90 0.31 -15.43 -4.56
N GLY A 91 0.94 -16.40 -3.87
CA GLY A 91 0.23 -17.33 -2.99
C GLY A 91 -0.64 -18.36 -3.70
N SER A 92 -0.46 -18.55 -5.00
CA SER A 92 -1.28 -19.42 -5.86
C SER A 92 -0.88 -20.89 -5.86
N GLY A 93 0.06 -21.31 -5.01
CA GLY A 93 0.65 -22.64 -4.98
C GLY A 93 1.69 -22.89 -6.07
N THR A 94 2.01 -21.89 -6.88
CA THR A 94 2.98 -21.95 -7.98
C THR A 94 3.93 -20.76 -7.96
N THR A 95 4.95 -20.77 -8.84
CA THR A 95 5.83 -19.62 -9.09
C THR A 95 5.59 -19.00 -10.47
N THR A 96 4.45 -19.28 -11.09
CA THR A 96 4.10 -18.75 -12.41
C THR A 96 3.52 -17.34 -12.27
N ARG A 97 4.11 -16.36 -12.97
CA ARG A 97 3.58 -14.98 -13.05
C ARG A 97 2.18 -14.94 -13.66
N ARG A 98 1.39 -13.94 -13.31
CA ARG A 98 0.03 -13.72 -13.81
C ARG A 98 -0.14 -12.29 -14.30
N SER A 99 -0.62 -12.11 -15.53
CA SER A 99 -0.92 -10.79 -16.10
C SER A 99 -2.38 -10.37 -15.91
N SER A 100 -3.18 -11.17 -15.21
CA SER A 100 -4.56 -10.87 -14.81
C SER A 100 -4.77 -11.28 -13.35
N PRO A 101 -5.67 -10.63 -12.60
CA PRO A 101 -6.01 -11.03 -11.24
C PRO A 101 -6.45 -12.49 -11.14
N VAL A 102 -5.86 -13.23 -10.20
CA VAL A 102 -6.20 -14.63 -9.88
C VAL A 102 -6.52 -14.71 -8.39
N GLN A 103 -7.59 -15.43 -8.05
CA GLN A 103 -8.00 -15.63 -6.66
C GLN A 103 -7.00 -16.54 -5.93
N VAL A 104 -6.64 -16.17 -4.70
CA VAL A 104 -5.75 -16.94 -3.82
C VAL A 104 -6.57 -17.85 -2.92
N GLY A 105 -6.67 -19.14 -3.31
CA GLY A 105 -7.52 -20.09 -2.60
C GLY A 105 -9.00 -19.75 -2.64
N ALA A 106 -9.79 -20.32 -1.73
CA ALA A 106 -11.25 -20.17 -1.69
C ALA A 106 -11.76 -19.44 -0.42
N LEU A 107 -10.85 -18.94 0.43
CA LEU A 107 -11.23 -18.29 1.68
C LEU A 107 -11.81 -16.89 1.45
N THR A 108 -12.80 -16.51 2.26
CA THR A 108 -13.50 -15.22 2.24
C THR A 108 -13.32 -14.44 3.56
N THR A 109 -12.22 -14.70 4.26
CA THR A 109 -11.96 -14.15 5.60
C THR A 109 -10.75 -13.22 5.64
N TRP A 110 -10.21 -12.83 4.49
CA TRP A 110 -9.09 -11.91 4.43
C TRP A 110 -9.53 -10.48 4.75
N SER A 111 -8.77 -9.78 5.61
CA SER A 111 -9.12 -8.45 6.13
C SER A 111 -8.06 -7.38 5.88
N LYS A 112 -6.78 -7.70 6.10
CA LYS A 112 -5.65 -6.79 5.89
C LYS A 112 -4.59 -7.46 5.04
N ILE A 113 -3.91 -6.68 4.23
CA ILE A 113 -2.81 -7.14 3.37
C ILE A 113 -1.67 -6.14 3.35
N ALA A 114 -0.45 -6.66 3.20
CA ALA A 114 0.74 -5.88 2.88
C ALA A 114 1.62 -6.66 1.91
N ALA A 115 2.34 -5.94 1.07
CA ALA A 115 3.21 -6.49 0.05
C ALA A 115 4.61 -5.88 0.18
N GLY A 116 5.61 -6.74 0.33
CA GLY A 116 7.02 -6.38 0.24
C GLY A 116 7.55 -6.52 -1.20
N ASP A 117 8.87 -6.58 -1.39
CA ASP A 117 9.42 -6.85 -2.73
C ASP A 117 9.03 -8.25 -3.20
N GLY A 118 9.34 -9.27 -2.46
CA GLY A 118 9.09 -10.67 -2.85
C GLY A 118 8.18 -11.45 -1.89
N HIS A 119 7.51 -10.82 -0.92
CA HIS A 119 6.70 -11.51 0.08
C HIS A 119 5.40 -10.79 0.39
N SER A 120 4.45 -11.54 0.86
CA SER A 120 3.09 -11.14 1.22
C SER A 120 2.82 -11.34 2.69
N LEU A 121 2.06 -10.44 3.27
CA LEU A 121 1.44 -10.58 4.58
C LEU A 121 -0.07 -10.40 4.46
N ALA A 122 -0.83 -11.16 5.25
CA ALA A 122 -2.26 -10.94 5.39
C ALA A 122 -2.74 -11.27 6.81
N VAL A 123 -3.76 -10.54 7.25
CA VAL A 123 -4.50 -10.84 8.48
C VAL A 123 -5.92 -11.24 8.11
N LYS A 124 -6.42 -12.30 8.72
CA LYS A 124 -7.82 -12.71 8.59
C LYS A 124 -8.72 -12.00 9.61
N THR A 125 -10.01 -12.07 9.41
CA THR A 125 -11.02 -11.52 10.31
C THR A 125 -11.00 -12.12 11.72
N ASP A 126 -10.43 -13.33 11.87
CA ASP A 126 -10.19 -13.99 13.15
C ASP A 126 -8.90 -13.51 13.86
N GLY A 127 -8.19 -12.52 13.28
CA GLY A 127 -6.96 -11.96 13.82
C GLY A 127 -5.71 -12.82 13.61
N THR A 128 -5.77 -13.92 12.84
CA THR A 128 -4.59 -14.73 12.50
C THR A 128 -3.74 -14.05 11.43
N LEU A 129 -2.39 -14.12 11.59
CA LEU A 129 -1.41 -13.59 10.64
C LEU A 129 -0.92 -14.69 9.70
N TRP A 130 -0.80 -14.38 8.42
CA TRP A 130 -0.34 -15.28 7.35
C TRP A 130 0.74 -14.61 6.51
N SER A 131 1.70 -15.40 6.02
CA SER A 131 2.78 -14.94 5.15
C SER A 131 3.10 -15.96 4.07
N TRP A 132 3.64 -15.49 2.93
CA TRP A 132 4.11 -16.34 1.83
C TRP A 132 5.02 -15.54 0.89
N GLY A 133 5.64 -16.22 -0.09
CA GLY A 133 6.63 -15.66 -0.99
C GLY A 133 8.05 -15.94 -0.52
N GLN A 134 8.94 -14.99 -0.71
CA GLN A 134 10.35 -15.06 -0.36
C GLN A 134 10.55 -15.06 1.17
N GLY A 135 11.38 -16.02 1.66
CA GLY A 135 11.70 -16.16 3.08
C GLY A 135 13.19 -15.97 3.43
N SER A 136 14.07 -15.80 2.43
CA SER A 136 15.53 -15.89 2.57
C SER A 136 16.16 -14.99 3.64
N ASN A 137 15.50 -13.87 4.02
CA ASN A 137 15.94 -12.97 5.10
C ASN A 137 15.05 -13.09 6.35
N GLY A 138 14.25 -14.17 6.48
CA GLY A 138 13.32 -14.36 7.58
C GLY A 138 12.04 -13.51 7.51
N GLN A 139 11.80 -12.79 6.40
CA GLN A 139 10.65 -11.88 6.24
C GLN A 139 9.28 -12.54 6.34
N LEU A 140 9.20 -13.87 6.25
CA LEU A 140 7.95 -14.60 6.47
C LEU A 140 7.62 -14.81 7.96
N GLY A 141 8.61 -14.70 8.86
CA GLY A 141 8.41 -14.88 10.30
C GLY A 141 8.12 -16.32 10.74
N LEU A 142 8.45 -17.31 9.89
CA LEU A 142 8.16 -18.74 10.09
C LEU A 142 9.31 -19.52 10.74
N GLY A 143 10.31 -18.81 11.29
CA GLY A 143 11.48 -19.42 11.94
C GLY A 143 12.53 -19.97 10.99
N SER A 144 12.38 -19.77 9.67
CA SER A 144 13.29 -20.27 8.64
C SER A 144 13.41 -19.28 7.47
N GLY A 145 14.43 -19.51 6.59
CA GLY A 145 14.60 -18.79 5.33
C GLY A 145 13.90 -19.43 4.12
N THR A 146 12.95 -20.33 4.34
CA THR A 146 12.26 -21.08 3.27
C THR A 146 11.24 -20.21 2.57
N ASN A 147 11.16 -20.31 1.23
CA ASN A 147 10.11 -19.69 0.41
C ASN A 147 8.84 -20.56 0.42
N TYR A 148 7.67 -19.91 0.43
CA TYR A 148 6.37 -20.59 0.36
C TYR A 148 5.52 -19.99 -0.74
N SER A 149 5.00 -20.82 -1.65
CA SER A 149 4.12 -20.39 -2.75
C SER A 149 2.62 -20.38 -2.40
N SER A 150 2.28 -20.70 -1.15
CA SER A 150 0.93 -20.64 -0.60
C SER A 150 0.95 -19.97 0.77
N PRO A 151 -0.13 -19.33 1.22
CA PRO A 151 -0.23 -18.72 2.55
C PRO A 151 0.06 -19.73 3.67
N VAL A 152 0.98 -19.38 4.59
CA VAL A 152 1.32 -20.14 5.81
C VAL A 152 1.05 -19.26 7.03
N GLN A 153 0.43 -19.81 8.07
CA GLN A 153 0.12 -19.07 9.30
C GLN A 153 1.39 -18.80 10.10
N VAL A 154 1.54 -17.55 10.57
CA VAL A 154 2.64 -17.12 11.43
C VAL A 154 2.27 -17.29 12.90
N GLY A 155 2.80 -18.36 13.52
CA GLY A 155 2.46 -18.70 14.90
C GLY A 155 0.97 -19.03 15.09
N SER A 156 0.48 -18.98 16.34
CA SER A 156 -0.89 -19.35 16.71
C SER A 156 -1.73 -18.20 17.28
N LEU A 157 -1.21 -16.98 17.31
CA LEU A 157 -1.92 -15.83 17.88
C LEU A 157 -3.04 -15.34 16.96
N THR A 158 -4.12 -14.84 17.57
CA THR A 158 -5.33 -14.33 16.90
C THR A 158 -5.62 -12.87 17.24
N ILE A 159 -4.56 -12.09 17.49
CA ILE A 159 -4.65 -10.69 17.93
C ILE A 159 -3.90 -9.71 17.02
N TRP A 160 -3.59 -10.13 15.79
CA TRP A 160 -2.96 -9.24 14.81
C TRP A 160 -4.00 -8.32 14.17
N ASN A 161 -3.67 -7.03 14.02
CA ASN A 161 -4.61 -6.00 13.56
C ASN A 161 -4.12 -5.23 12.34
N GLU A 162 -2.86 -4.75 12.34
CA GLU A 162 -2.25 -4.02 11.22
C GLU A 162 -1.00 -4.71 10.74
N VAL A 163 -0.73 -4.65 9.43
CA VAL A 163 0.47 -5.18 8.80
C VAL A 163 1.07 -4.17 7.83
N SER A 164 2.39 -4.17 7.72
CA SER A 164 3.14 -3.47 6.68
C SER A 164 4.36 -4.27 6.28
N ALA A 165 4.81 -4.10 5.06
CA ALA A 165 5.99 -4.76 4.55
C ALA A 165 6.83 -3.78 3.73
N ASN A 166 8.15 -3.91 3.79
CA ASN A 166 9.07 -3.23 2.90
C ASN A 166 9.83 -4.22 2.03
N PHE A 167 11.03 -3.86 1.56
CA PHE A 167 11.85 -4.69 0.68
C PHE A 167 11.92 -6.17 1.17
N ALA A 168 12.40 -6.41 2.39
CA ALA A 168 12.56 -7.73 2.95
C ALA A 168 12.30 -7.77 4.47
N SER A 169 11.54 -6.80 5.00
CA SER A 169 11.15 -6.78 6.41
C SER A 169 9.64 -6.67 6.54
N SER A 170 9.12 -7.18 7.63
CA SER A 170 7.72 -7.30 7.93
C SER A 170 7.42 -6.70 9.30
N PHE A 171 6.26 -6.06 9.40
CA PHE A 171 5.82 -5.36 10.61
C PHE A 171 4.36 -5.66 10.86
N ALA A 172 3.98 -5.70 12.15
CA ALA A 172 2.60 -5.81 12.55
C ALA A 172 2.33 -5.11 13.87
N VAL A 173 1.12 -4.59 14.04
CA VAL A 173 0.59 -4.09 15.32
C VAL A 173 -0.49 -5.04 15.76
N LYS A 174 -0.45 -5.44 17.03
CA LYS A 174 -1.50 -6.24 17.66
C LYS A 174 -2.64 -5.36 18.16
N THR A 175 -3.76 -5.96 18.49
CA THR A 175 -4.95 -5.27 19.06
C THR A 175 -4.66 -4.64 20.45
N ASP A 176 -3.63 -5.11 21.15
CA ASP A 176 -3.14 -4.53 22.39
C ASP A 176 -2.23 -3.31 22.18
N GLY A 177 -2.02 -2.89 20.93
CA GLY A 177 -1.16 -1.76 20.57
C GLY A 177 0.34 -2.04 20.59
N THR A 178 0.77 -3.28 20.78
CA THR A 178 2.21 -3.65 20.70
C THR A 178 2.67 -3.74 19.25
N LEU A 179 3.89 -3.26 18.98
CA LEU A 179 4.53 -3.30 17.65
C LEU A 179 5.49 -4.50 17.57
N TRP A 180 5.47 -5.20 16.44
CA TRP A 180 6.30 -6.36 16.16
C TRP A 180 6.95 -6.23 14.79
N ALA A 181 8.21 -6.71 14.66
CA ALA A 181 8.97 -6.67 13.42
C ALA A 181 9.80 -7.94 13.22
N TRP A 182 10.07 -8.31 11.96
CA TRP A 182 10.91 -9.43 11.58
C TRP A 182 11.41 -9.28 10.15
N GLY A 183 12.36 -10.13 9.74
CA GLY A 183 13.00 -10.09 8.43
C GLY A 183 14.37 -9.43 8.46
N LYS A 184 14.75 -8.83 7.32
CA LYS A 184 16.01 -8.12 7.11
C LYS A 184 16.17 -6.96 8.09
N ASN A 185 17.41 -6.79 8.63
CA ASN A 185 17.70 -5.73 9.62
C ASN A 185 19.07 -5.06 9.43
N LEU A 186 19.75 -5.25 8.32
CA LEU A 186 21.11 -4.74 8.10
C LEU A 186 21.21 -3.20 8.19
N GLN A 187 20.11 -2.49 7.97
CA GLN A 187 20.00 -1.03 8.09
C GLN A 187 19.23 -0.61 9.36
N ALA A 188 19.09 -1.53 10.33
CA ALA A 188 18.33 -1.31 11.56
C ALA A 188 16.83 -1.01 11.34
N GLN A 189 16.27 -1.42 10.19
CA GLN A 189 14.91 -1.13 9.77
C GLN A 189 13.84 -1.79 10.64
N LEU A 190 14.18 -2.81 11.45
CA LEU A 190 13.24 -3.44 12.40
C LEU A 190 12.97 -2.55 13.62
N GLY A 191 13.94 -1.72 14.03
CA GLY A 191 13.79 -0.85 15.21
C GLY A 191 13.97 -1.55 16.55
N ASP A 192 14.56 -2.75 16.59
CA ASP A 192 14.76 -3.57 17.79
C ASP A 192 16.06 -3.23 18.57
N GLY A 193 16.73 -2.13 18.21
CA GLY A 193 18.01 -1.69 18.80
C GLY A 193 19.22 -2.39 18.19
N THR A 194 19.05 -3.28 17.22
CA THR A 194 20.12 -4.09 16.60
C THR A 194 20.15 -3.93 15.08
N THR A 195 21.11 -4.60 14.43
CA THR A 195 21.17 -4.82 12.98
C THR A 195 21.05 -6.29 12.61
N THR A 196 20.56 -7.12 13.54
CA THR A 196 20.44 -8.58 13.36
C THR A 196 19.12 -8.93 12.71
N GLU A 197 19.14 -9.75 11.66
CA GLU A 197 17.93 -10.28 11.02
C GLU A 197 17.13 -11.16 11.99
N ARG A 198 15.80 -11.15 11.84
CA ARG A 198 14.88 -11.94 12.66
C ARG A 198 14.03 -12.87 11.81
N ASN A 199 14.15 -14.17 12.03
CA ASN A 199 13.35 -15.18 11.32
C ASN A 199 11.94 -15.37 11.92
N SER A 200 11.66 -14.74 13.06
CA SER A 200 10.36 -14.79 13.76
C SER A 200 10.01 -13.40 14.28
N PRO A 201 8.73 -13.08 14.47
CA PRO A 201 8.30 -11.81 15.02
C PRO A 201 8.94 -11.50 16.38
N VAL A 202 9.55 -10.32 16.53
CA VAL A 202 10.06 -9.78 17.81
C VAL A 202 9.35 -8.49 18.16
N GLN A 203 9.06 -8.29 19.44
CA GLN A 203 8.40 -7.07 19.90
C GLN A 203 9.38 -5.88 19.88
N ILE A 204 8.92 -4.72 19.42
CA ILE A 204 9.69 -3.49 19.35
C ILE A 204 9.39 -2.61 20.55
N GLY A 205 10.32 -2.62 21.53
CA GLY A 205 10.14 -1.92 22.80
C GLY A 205 8.97 -2.45 23.61
N ALA A 206 8.56 -1.71 24.65
CA ALA A 206 7.51 -2.09 25.59
C ALA A 206 6.21 -1.27 25.44
N LEU A 207 6.13 -0.38 24.45
CA LEU A 207 4.97 0.51 24.29
C LEU A 207 3.78 -0.25 23.69
N THR A 208 2.57 0.15 24.13
CA THR A 208 1.29 -0.47 23.78
C THR A 208 0.32 0.54 23.15
N ASN A 209 0.84 1.59 22.54
CA ASN A 209 0.04 2.67 21.94
C ASN A 209 0.34 2.90 20.46
N TRP A 210 0.91 1.92 19.78
CA TRP A 210 1.10 1.97 18.33
C TRP A 210 -0.23 1.78 17.62
N LEU A 211 -0.55 2.67 16.64
CA LEU A 211 -1.83 2.70 15.94
C LEU A 211 -1.71 2.31 14.48
N LYS A 212 -0.76 2.90 13.77
CA LYS A 212 -0.57 2.75 12.32
C LYS A 212 0.90 2.73 11.97
N LEU A 213 1.27 1.99 10.93
CA LEU A 213 2.63 1.98 10.41
C LEU A 213 2.62 1.95 8.88
N SER A 214 3.68 2.47 8.31
CA SER A 214 3.98 2.37 6.88
C SER A 214 5.49 2.22 6.72
N SER A 215 5.90 1.29 5.88
CA SER A 215 7.30 1.01 5.65
C SER A 215 7.72 1.56 4.28
N GLY A 216 8.85 2.26 4.23
CA GLY A 216 9.53 2.67 3.01
C GLY A 216 10.66 1.69 2.65
N TYR A 217 11.56 2.12 1.77
CA TYR A 217 12.75 1.36 1.40
C TYR A 217 13.77 1.38 2.56
N ASP A 218 13.88 0.32 3.33
CA ASP A 218 14.76 0.16 4.49
C ASP A 218 14.52 1.17 5.66
N PHE A 219 13.33 1.79 5.76
CA PHE A 219 12.93 2.60 6.91
C PHE A 219 11.44 2.39 7.23
N THR A 220 11.03 2.77 8.43
CA THR A 220 9.65 2.64 8.91
C THR A 220 9.18 3.94 9.54
N ILE A 221 7.92 4.30 9.31
CA ILE A 221 7.20 5.38 9.96
C ILE A 221 6.03 4.78 10.71
N ALA A 222 5.75 5.27 11.92
CA ALA A 222 4.60 4.84 12.70
C ALA A 222 3.93 6.02 13.42
N ILE A 223 2.62 5.90 13.61
CA ILE A 223 1.80 6.83 14.40
C ILE A 223 1.33 6.12 15.65
N LYS A 224 1.39 6.83 16.78
CA LYS A 224 0.80 6.40 18.06
C LYS A 224 -0.62 6.95 18.22
N THR A 225 -1.35 6.40 19.17
CA THR A 225 -2.72 6.83 19.53
C THR A 225 -2.81 8.27 20.04
N ASP A 226 -1.69 8.82 20.50
CA ASP A 226 -1.56 10.22 20.92
C ASP A 226 -1.28 11.20 19.77
N GLY A 227 -1.26 10.70 18.51
CA GLY A 227 -1.01 11.48 17.30
C GLY A 227 0.46 11.84 17.08
N THR A 228 1.39 11.31 17.87
CA THR A 228 2.85 11.48 17.65
C THR A 228 3.32 10.56 16.51
N MET A 229 4.29 11.04 15.71
CA MET A 229 4.90 10.28 14.62
C MET A 229 6.33 9.89 14.97
N TRP A 230 6.71 8.68 14.58
CA TRP A 230 8.00 8.05 14.88
C TRP A 230 8.59 7.42 13.64
N SER A 231 9.93 7.36 13.55
CA SER A 231 10.64 6.72 12.44
C SER A 231 11.90 6.01 12.90
N TRP A 232 12.37 5.04 12.12
CA TRP A 232 13.62 4.30 12.34
C TRP A 232 14.06 3.60 11.05
N GLY A 233 15.27 3.03 11.06
CA GLY A 233 15.92 2.41 9.93
C GLY A 233 16.92 3.33 9.26
N THR A 234 17.00 3.27 7.92
CA THR A 234 17.97 4.08 7.15
C THR A 234 17.58 5.55 7.14
N GLY A 235 18.54 6.42 7.49
CA GLY A 235 18.42 7.88 7.52
C GLY A 235 18.87 8.57 6.25
N ASP A 236 19.44 7.83 5.27
CA ASP A 236 19.91 8.39 4.02
C ASP A 236 18.87 9.29 3.38
N TYR A 237 19.33 10.39 2.78
CA TYR A 237 18.47 11.41 2.16
C TYR A 237 17.52 12.12 3.14
N GLY A 238 17.67 11.94 4.46
CA GLY A 238 16.79 12.51 5.47
C GLY A 238 15.42 11.83 5.61
N ARG A 239 15.27 10.55 5.18
CA ARG A 239 13.99 9.80 5.16
C ARG A 239 13.32 9.69 6.52
N LEU A 240 14.10 9.75 7.63
CA LEU A 240 13.56 9.64 8.97
C LEU A 240 12.84 10.91 9.43
N GLY A 241 13.11 12.07 8.81
CA GLY A 241 12.45 13.34 9.15
C GLY A 241 12.84 13.91 10.53
N ASP A 242 13.89 13.38 11.16
CA ASP A 242 14.38 13.78 12.47
C ASP A 242 15.40 14.93 12.44
N GLY A 243 15.58 15.57 11.27
CA GLY A 243 16.57 16.62 11.03
C GLY A 243 17.96 16.10 10.67
N THR A 244 18.18 14.78 10.61
CA THR A 244 19.46 14.14 10.35
C THR A 244 19.42 13.20 9.14
N THR A 245 20.60 12.68 8.74
CA THR A 245 20.72 11.60 7.74
C THR A 245 21.31 10.33 8.38
N VAL A 246 21.24 10.20 9.70
CA VAL A 246 21.85 9.11 10.46
C VAL A 246 20.82 8.00 10.68
N ASN A 247 21.22 6.75 10.44
CA ASN A 247 20.37 5.57 10.72
C ASN A 247 19.99 5.50 12.19
N LYS A 248 18.76 5.05 12.48
CA LYS A 248 18.27 4.84 13.86
C LYS A 248 17.88 3.38 14.04
N SER A 249 18.48 2.73 15.01
CA SER A 249 18.18 1.32 15.34
C SER A 249 16.97 1.15 16.26
N SER A 250 16.40 2.24 16.76
CA SER A 250 15.19 2.26 17.59
C SER A 250 14.28 3.39 17.14
N PRO A 251 12.97 3.33 17.39
CA PRO A 251 12.03 4.39 17.07
C PRO A 251 12.44 5.75 17.67
N VAL A 252 12.50 6.79 16.82
CA VAL A 252 12.77 8.20 17.21
C VAL A 252 11.56 9.04 16.83
N GLN A 253 11.11 9.92 17.71
CA GLN A 253 9.98 10.81 17.46
C GLN A 253 10.35 11.89 16.42
N ILE A 254 9.46 12.13 15.46
CA ILE A 254 9.60 13.19 14.47
C ILE A 254 8.96 14.48 14.98
N GLY A 255 9.79 15.40 15.46
CA GLY A 255 9.32 16.66 16.03
C GLY A 255 8.44 16.47 17.27
N ALA A 256 7.73 17.53 17.69
CA ALA A 256 6.88 17.54 18.88
C ALA A 256 5.36 17.57 18.58
N LEU A 257 4.96 17.44 17.30
CA LEU A 257 3.56 17.53 16.91
C LEU A 257 2.79 16.25 17.28
N THR A 258 1.54 16.46 17.72
CA THR A 258 0.56 15.42 18.06
C THR A 258 -0.66 15.44 17.12
N THR A 259 -0.52 16.05 15.95
CA THR A 259 -1.61 16.27 14.99
C THR A 259 -1.46 15.45 13.70
N TRP A 260 -0.66 14.39 13.74
CA TRP A 260 -0.50 13.50 12.59
C TRP A 260 -1.70 12.57 12.48
N ALA A 261 -2.32 12.54 11.29
CA ALA A 261 -3.37 11.58 10.97
C ALA A 261 -2.78 10.21 10.61
N THR A 262 -3.61 9.19 10.56
CA THR A 262 -3.19 7.81 10.22
C THR A 262 -2.81 7.62 8.75
N GLN A 263 -2.92 8.66 7.92
CA GLN A 263 -2.52 8.64 6.53
C GLN A 263 -1.03 8.96 6.43
N ILE A 264 -0.22 7.90 6.38
CA ILE A 264 1.24 7.93 6.21
C ILE A 264 1.64 6.97 5.10
N ALA A 265 2.67 7.31 4.36
CA ALA A 265 3.21 6.45 3.30
C ALA A 265 4.74 6.56 3.23
N GLY A 266 5.41 5.41 3.12
CA GLY A 266 6.83 5.30 2.85
C GLY A 266 7.08 4.80 1.44
N GLY A 267 8.06 5.39 0.77
CA GLY A 267 8.59 4.98 -0.52
C GLY A 267 10.10 5.14 -0.52
N GLY A 268 10.70 5.77 -1.54
CA GLY A 268 12.04 6.34 -1.45
C GLY A 268 12.10 7.58 -0.55
N HIS A 269 10.95 8.16 -0.25
CA HIS A 269 10.67 9.33 0.57
C HIS A 269 9.52 9.04 1.53
N ALA A 270 9.20 9.98 2.40
CA ALA A 270 8.15 9.85 3.40
C ALA A 270 7.07 10.91 3.20
N LEU A 271 5.83 10.53 3.49
CA LEU A 271 4.62 11.35 3.35
C LEU A 271 3.73 11.19 4.59
N ALA A 272 3.10 12.27 5.02
CA ALA A 272 2.09 12.23 6.07
C ALA A 272 1.03 13.32 5.87
N ILE A 273 -0.21 13.04 6.25
CA ILE A 273 -1.28 14.02 6.34
C ILE A 273 -1.49 14.37 7.82
N LYS A 274 -1.68 15.67 8.11
CA LYS A 274 -2.13 16.12 9.43
C LYS A 274 -3.65 16.03 9.56
N THR A 275 -4.14 16.13 10.78
CA THR A 275 -5.59 16.09 11.08
C THR A 275 -6.37 17.26 10.45
N ASP A 276 -5.69 18.33 10.07
CA ASP A 276 -6.25 19.45 9.31
C ASP A 276 -6.30 19.22 7.79
N GLY A 277 -5.84 18.05 7.31
CA GLY A 277 -5.79 17.69 5.89
C GLY A 277 -4.57 18.22 5.13
N ALA A 278 -3.61 18.89 5.78
CA ALA A 278 -2.37 19.33 5.16
C ALA A 278 -1.43 18.16 4.87
N LEU A 279 -0.87 18.12 3.67
CA LEU A 279 0.12 17.10 3.24
C LEU A 279 1.54 17.59 3.54
N TRP A 280 2.37 16.71 4.08
CA TRP A 280 3.77 16.91 4.39
C TRP A 280 4.63 15.82 3.77
N SER A 281 5.84 16.16 3.31
CA SER A 281 6.79 15.21 2.71
C SER A 281 8.22 15.52 3.11
N TRP A 282 9.10 14.52 3.08
CA TRP A 282 10.54 14.63 3.35
C TRP A 282 11.30 13.42 2.80
N GLY A 283 12.61 13.46 2.83
CA GLY A 283 13.48 12.39 2.36
C GLY A 283 13.98 12.60 0.95
N GLN A 284 14.13 11.52 0.20
CA GLN A 284 14.64 11.53 -1.16
C GLN A 284 13.75 12.37 -2.09
N ASN A 285 14.37 13.25 -2.89
CA ASN A 285 13.63 14.16 -3.77
C ASN A 285 14.32 14.48 -5.11
N ASN A 286 15.23 13.63 -5.56
CA ASN A 286 16.04 13.86 -6.76
C ASN A 286 15.25 13.91 -8.08
N VAL A 287 14.01 13.46 -8.10
CA VAL A 287 13.08 13.51 -9.25
C VAL A 287 11.76 14.24 -8.93
N GLY A 288 11.73 15.02 -7.84
CA GLY A 288 10.57 15.80 -7.42
C GLY A 288 9.50 15.01 -6.66
N GLN A 289 9.81 13.80 -6.17
CA GLN A 289 8.84 12.92 -5.51
C GLN A 289 8.26 13.48 -4.20
N ALA A 290 8.92 14.46 -3.57
CA ALA A 290 8.37 15.17 -2.40
C ALA A 290 7.25 16.16 -2.76
N GLY A 291 7.12 16.61 -4.01
CA GLY A 291 6.04 17.48 -4.47
C GLY A 291 6.14 18.95 -4.02
N THR A 292 7.29 19.39 -3.56
CA THR A 292 7.52 20.73 -2.98
C THR A 292 7.86 21.81 -4.03
N GLY A 293 7.79 21.50 -5.33
CA GLY A 293 8.18 22.39 -6.42
C GLY A 293 9.69 22.41 -6.70
N SER A 294 10.46 21.61 -5.97
CA SER A 294 11.92 21.48 -6.13
C SER A 294 12.35 20.01 -6.18
N THR A 295 13.64 19.78 -6.42
CA THR A 295 14.28 18.45 -6.31
C THR A 295 15.25 18.39 -5.11
N THR A 296 15.17 19.36 -4.22
CA THR A 296 16.00 19.42 -3.00
C THR A 296 15.47 18.43 -1.96
N GLN A 297 16.36 17.61 -1.43
CA GLN A 297 16.07 16.69 -0.33
C GLN A 297 15.92 17.43 0.99
N THR A 298 15.06 16.96 1.87
CA THR A 298 14.88 17.53 3.21
C THR A 298 14.93 16.44 4.28
N SER A 299 15.61 16.73 5.39
CA SER A 299 15.67 15.82 6.55
C SER A 299 14.61 16.10 7.61
N SER A 300 13.71 17.03 7.35
CA SER A 300 12.58 17.37 8.21
C SER A 300 11.31 17.48 7.35
N PRO A 301 10.11 17.21 7.89
CA PRO A 301 8.86 17.39 7.20
C PRO A 301 8.67 18.81 6.63
N VAL A 302 8.31 18.91 5.33
CA VAL A 302 7.98 20.14 4.62
C VAL A 302 6.57 20.04 4.06
N GLN A 303 5.76 21.07 4.21
CA GLN A 303 4.39 21.08 3.70
C GLN A 303 4.36 21.15 2.17
N VAL A 304 3.51 20.33 1.56
CA VAL A 304 3.30 20.29 0.10
C VAL A 304 2.19 21.26 -0.28
N GLY A 305 2.58 22.46 -0.74
CA GLY A 305 1.64 23.53 -1.04
C GLY A 305 0.83 23.99 0.18
N ALA A 306 -0.28 24.69 -0.05
CA ALA A 306 -1.12 25.25 1.01
C ALA A 306 -2.49 24.54 1.18
N LEU A 307 -2.75 23.47 0.41
CA LEU A 307 -4.04 22.78 0.45
C LEU A 307 -4.17 21.88 1.68
N THR A 308 -5.38 21.84 2.23
CA THR A 308 -5.78 21.03 3.41
C THR A 308 -6.89 20.04 3.06
N THR A 309 -6.92 19.54 1.82
CA THR A 309 -7.97 18.64 1.32
C THR A 309 -7.44 17.25 0.96
N TRP A 310 -6.25 16.90 1.40
CA TRP A 310 -5.66 15.60 1.14
C TRP A 310 -6.27 14.53 2.03
N ALA A 311 -6.67 13.38 1.45
CA ALA A 311 -7.40 12.32 2.15
C ALA A 311 -6.69 10.96 2.12
N ASN A 312 -5.97 10.65 1.04
CA ASN A 312 -5.30 9.35 0.89
C ASN A 312 -3.97 9.53 0.17
N LEU A 313 -2.95 8.74 0.50
CA LEU A 313 -1.63 8.81 -0.12
C LEU A 313 -1.03 7.44 -0.37
N SER A 314 -0.12 7.42 -1.36
CA SER A 314 0.80 6.32 -1.61
C SER A 314 2.18 6.87 -2.00
N GLY A 315 3.20 6.48 -1.24
CA GLY A 315 4.60 6.72 -1.60
C GLY A 315 5.13 5.54 -2.41
N LEU A 316 5.39 5.77 -3.68
CA LEU A 316 6.11 4.84 -4.54
C LEU A 316 7.62 5.11 -4.44
N PHE A 317 8.46 4.31 -5.10
CA PHE A 317 9.91 4.49 -4.98
C PHE A 317 10.38 5.88 -5.45
N HIS A 318 9.89 6.34 -6.60
CA HIS A 318 10.27 7.62 -7.22
C HIS A 318 9.09 8.58 -7.43
N SER A 319 7.89 8.21 -7.05
CA SER A 319 6.70 9.02 -7.31
C SER A 319 5.71 8.95 -6.16
N THR A 320 4.76 9.86 -6.16
CA THR A 320 3.69 9.96 -5.18
C THR A 320 2.35 10.00 -5.88
N LEU A 321 1.38 9.30 -5.32
CA LEU A 321 -0.02 9.41 -5.67
C LEU A 321 -0.80 9.91 -4.44
N ALA A 322 -1.78 10.76 -4.65
CA ALA A 322 -2.66 11.24 -3.58
C ALA A 322 -4.09 11.45 -4.09
N VAL A 323 -5.06 11.22 -3.22
CA VAL A 323 -6.48 11.51 -3.48
C VAL A 323 -6.92 12.59 -2.52
N LYS A 324 -7.65 13.59 -3.03
CA LYS A 324 -8.28 14.64 -2.22
C LYS A 324 -9.68 14.21 -1.74
N THR A 325 -10.22 14.95 -0.78
CA THR A 325 -11.57 14.74 -0.23
C THR A 325 -12.69 14.92 -1.27
N ASP A 326 -12.41 15.65 -2.35
CA ASP A 326 -13.31 15.80 -3.51
C ASP A 326 -13.23 14.62 -4.50
N GLY A 327 -12.44 13.60 -4.19
CA GLY A 327 -12.27 12.41 -5.01
C GLY A 327 -11.35 12.60 -6.21
N THR A 328 -10.65 13.72 -6.38
CA THR A 328 -9.66 13.93 -7.45
C THR A 328 -8.36 13.18 -7.15
N LEU A 329 -7.76 12.55 -8.18
CA LEU A 329 -6.47 11.89 -8.09
C LEU A 329 -5.35 12.82 -8.56
N TRP A 330 -4.25 12.84 -7.84
CA TRP A 330 -3.07 13.66 -8.09
C TRP A 330 -1.80 12.80 -8.08
N ALA A 331 -0.82 13.17 -8.92
CA ALA A 331 0.45 12.45 -9.04
C ALA A 331 1.62 13.42 -9.27
N TRP A 332 2.81 13.04 -8.80
CA TRP A 332 4.07 13.78 -9.02
C TRP A 332 5.29 12.90 -8.75
N GLY A 333 6.48 13.42 -9.06
CA GLY A 333 7.75 12.70 -8.97
C GLY A 333 8.18 12.13 -10.31
N GLY A 334 8.95 11.05 -10.27
CA GLY A 334 9.48 10.35 -11.45
C GLY A 334 8.39 9.66 -12.27
N ASN A 335 8.48 9.79 -13.59
CA ASN A 335 7.47 9.31 -14.53
C ASN A 335 8.03 8.45 -15.69
N THR A 336 9.17 7.80 -15.50
CA THR A 336 9.91 7.11 -16.58
C THR A 336 9.05 6.09 -17.34
N TYR A 337 8.09 5.45 -16.70
CA TYR A 337 7.22 4.43 -17.32
C TYR A 337 5.74 4.85 -17.38
N GLY A 338 5.45 6.15 -17.25
CA GLY A 338 4.07 6.62 -17.15
C GLY A 338 3.44 6.36 -15.77
N ALA A 339 4.25 6.17 -14.71
CA ALA A 339 3.79 5.84 -13.36
C ALA A 339 2.87 6.91 -12.73
N LEU A 340 2.87 8.13 -13.25
CA LEU A 340 1.99 9.22 -12.79
C LEU A 340 0.57 9.14 -13.39
N GLY A 341 0.35 8.38 -14.47
CA GLY A 341 -0.97 8.26 -15.10
C GLY A 341 -1.41 9.50 -15.91
N LEU A 342 -0.49 10.37 -16.29
CA LEU A 342 -0.76 11.68 -16.93
C LEU A 342 -0.79 11.63 -18.47
N GLY A 343 -0.76 10.43 -19.08
CA GLY A 343 -0.71 10.26 -20.54
C GLY A 343 0.65 10.55 -21.17
N ASN A 344 1.68 10.79 -20.35
CA ASN A 344 3.06 11.08 -20.78
C ASN A 344 4.08 10.42 -19.85
N THR A 345 5.38 10.70 -20.07
CA THR A 345 6.49 10.19 -19.25
C THR A 345 7.31 11.32 -18.61
N THR A 346 6.78 12.56 -18.57
CA THR A 346 7.42 13.72 -17.96
C THR A 346 7.32 13.66 -16.44
N SER A 347 8.43 13.87 -15.73
CA SER A 347 8.49 13.98 -14.27
C SER A 347 8.04 15.37 -13.80
N TYR A 348 7.37 15.44 -12.66
CA TYR A 348 6.84 16.70 -12.10
C TYR A 348 7.27 16.84 -10.63
N SER A 349 7.78 18.02 -10.25
CA SER A 349 8.16 18.32 -8.86
C SER A 349 7.04 18.93 -8.02
N SER A 350 5.85 19.10 -8.58
CA SER A 350 4.64 19.58 -7.91
C SER A 350 3.46 18.66 -8.26
N PRO A 351 2.43 18.57 -7.40
CA PRO A 351 1.22 17.81 -7.68
C PRO A 351 0.54 18.22 -8.99
N VAL A 352 0.23 17.22 -9.85
CA VAL A 352 -0.54 17.37 -11.10
C VAL A 352 -1.76 16.45 -11.03
N GLN A 353 -2.93 16.96 -11.41
CA GLN A 353 -4.16 16.16 -11.41
C GLN A 353 -4.16 15.13 -12.53
N VAL A 354 -4.56 13.90 -12.21
CA VAL A 354 -4.71 12.78 -13.14
C VAL A 354 -6.14 12.77 -13.70
N GLY A 355 -6.29 13.20 -14.93
CA GLY A 355 -7.61 13.32 -15.57
C GLY A 355 -8.52 14.36 -14.88
N SER A 356 -9.83 14.30 -15.15
CA SER A 356 -10.85 15.21 -14.60
C SER A 356 -11.83 14.53 -13.64
N GLU A 357 -11.64 13.24 -13.35
CA GLU A 357 -12.56 12.44 -12.55
C GLU A 357 -12.46 12.77 -11.05
N THR A 358 -13.60 12.66 -10.35
CA THR A 358 -13.77 13.03 -8.93
C THR A 358 -14.31 11.89 -8.07
N ASN A 359 -14.11 10.66 -8.48
CA ASN A 359 -14.65 9.46 -7.82
C ASN A 359 -13.59 8.41 -7.44
N TRP A 360 -12.33 8.82 -7.40
CA TRP A 360 -11.25 8.00 -6.86
C TRP A 360 -11.38 7.88 -5.34
N VAL A 361 -11.27 6.65 -4.81
CA VAL A 361 -11.48 6.37 -3.39
C VAL A 361 -10.30 5.77 -2.68
N ARG A 362 -9.47 5.01 -3.39
CA ARG A 362 -8.29 4.35 -2.81
C ARG A 362 -7.16 4.27 -3.82
N ILE A 363 -5.94 4.33 -3.33
CA ILE A 363 -4.71 4.05 -4.06
C ILE A 363 -3.95 2.94 -3.34
N SER A 364 -3.29 2.08 -4.10
CA SER A 364 -2.47 1.00 -3.55
C SER A 364 -1.27 1.57 -2.81
N PRO A 365 -1.09 1.30 -1.52
CA PRO A 365 0.18 1.54 -0.87
C PRO A 365 1.23 0.60 -1.45
N GLY A 366 2.42 1.12 -1.77
CA GLY A 366 3.49 0.30 -2.31
C GLY A 366 4.81 1.03 -2.29
N CYS A 367 5.72 0.63 -1.41
CA CYS A 367 7.00 1.32 -1.19
C CYS A 367 8.00 1.21 -2.35
N GLN A 368 7.81 0.28 -3.29
CA GLN A 368 8.75 0.05 -4.40
C GLN A 368 8.10 0.03 -5.77
N ASN A 369 6.80 0.18 -5.83
CA ASN A 369 6.03 0.07 -7.06
C ASN A 369 6.43 1.16 -8.07
N ARG A 370 6.50 0.77 -9.35
CA ARG A 370 6.70 1.66 -10.51
C ARG A 370 5.42 1.80 -11.32
N SER A 371 4.30 1.40 -10.74
CA SER A 371 2.98 1.43 -11.33
C SER A 371 1.96 2.00 -10.35
N GLY A 372 1.04 2.80 -10.85
CA GLY A 372 -0.11 3.27 -10.09
C GLY A 372 -1.24 2.24 -10.15
N VAL A 373 -1.87 1.98 -9.01
CA VAL A 373 -3.08 1.15 -8.91
C VAL A 373 -4.06 1.86 -7.99
N ALA A 374 -5.30 2.00 -8.44
CA ALA A 374 -6.31 2.73 -7.70
C ALA A 374 -7.71 2.14 -7.90
N ILE A 375 -8.58 2.36 -6.93
CA ILE A 375 -10.00 2.02 -6.97
C ILE A 375 -10.81 3.28 -7.25
N LYS A 376 -11.74 3.17 -8.19
CA LYS A 376 -12.69 4.20 -8.57
C LYS A 376 -14.11 3.70 -8.39
N ARG A 377 -14.98 4.51 -7.76
CA ARG A 377 -16.43 4.26 -7.77
C ARG A 377 -17.01 4.71 -9.09
N SER A 378 -17.99 4.00 -9.59
CA SER A 378 -18.79 4.52 -10.71
C SER A 378 -19.72 5.63 -10.19
N VAL A 379 -19.91 6.63 -11.00
CA VAL A 379 -20.83 7.76 -10.75
C VAL A 379 -22.21 7.37 -11.22
#